data_a895cf86417ebd4d1d2b9bd4f0455635
#
_entry.id   a895cf86417ebd4d1d2b9bd4f0455635
#
_cell.length_a   1.000
_cell.length_b   1.000
_cell.length_c   1.000
_cell.angle_alpha   90.00
_cell.angle_beta   90.00
_cell.angle_gamma   90.00
#
_symmetry.space_group_name_H-M   'P 1'
#
loop_
_entity.id
_entity.type
_entity.pdbx_description
1 polymer ?
#
loop_
_entity_poly.entity_id
_entity_poly.type
_entity_poly.pdbx_seq_one_letter_code
_entity_poly.pdbx_strand_id
1 'polypeptide(L)'
;IRDQITNYFCYISGTKIEISPYNVNIRAFGSFSHAAHRILMSATTQDDSFFVKGLDFSPEAVKNPLRNMSPKWSGEKMLIIPSLVDDSCDHDLIVTEFCRIQTSKFGMIALVPSTKNCKQYQNLGAIITTAESIFEELDNLKKGEFSKIVVINNRYDGIDLPDESCRVLILDSLPYFDSLADRYEEQACPNSELINKRIAQKIEQGIGRGVRGEKDYCAILVIGSELVRFMRSIATNKFF
;
A
#
# COMPACT_ATOMS: atom_id res chain seq x y z
N ILE A 1 28.12 10.42 4.98
CA ILE A 1 28.03 8.95 5.15
C ILE A 1 29.39 8.37 5.55
N ARG A 2 30.49 8.78 4.88
CA ARG A 2 31.82 8.19 5.08
C ARG A 2 32.31 8.26 6.53
N ASP A 3 32.06 9.35 7.22
CA ASP A 3 32.56 9.60 8.59
C ASP A 3 31.64 9.03 9.70
N GLN A 4 30.51 8.41 9.31
CA GLN A 4 29.50 7.88 10.24
C GLN A 4 29.05 6.46 9.88
N ILE A 5 29.84 5.72 9.13
CA ILE A 5 29.46 4.38 8.63
C ILE A 5 29.17 3.39 9.77
N THR A 6 29.73 3.62 10.94
CA THR A 6 29.47 2.84 12.17
C THR A 6 28.02 2.97 12.67
N ASN A 7 27.29 3.98 12.20
CA ASN A 7 25.88 4.21 12.54
C ASN A 7 24.91 3.61 11.53
N TYR A 8 25.38 2.70 10.67
CA TYR A 8 24.59 2.07 9.63
C TYR A 8 24.63 0.55 9.77
N PHE A 9 23.50 -0.07 9.51
CA PHE A 9 23.42 -1.51 9.27
C PHE A 9 23.64 -1.81 7.80
N CYS A 10 24.31 -2.92 7.52
CA CYS A 10 24.48 -3.46 6.18
C CYS A 10 23.73 -4.79 6.10
N TYR A 11 22.71 -4.85 5.27
CA TYR A 11 21.95 -6.05 5.00
C TYR A 11 22.35 -6.62 3.65
N ILE A 12 22.57 -7.94 3.59
CA ILE A 12 22.98 -8.64 2.38
C ILE A 12 22.06 -9.83 2.16
N SER A 13 21.48 -9.94 0.97
CA SER A 13 20.65 -11.08 0.60
C SER A 13 20.73 -11.33 -0.90
N GLY A 14 21.30 -12.48 -1.28
CA GLY A 14 21.56 -12.82 -2.68
C GLY A 14 22.44 -11.77 -3.36
N THR A 15 21.89 -11.09 -4.36
CA THR A 15 22.55 -10.04 -5.14
C THR A 15 22.26 -8.63 -4.64
N LYS A 16 21.46 -8.49 -3.58
CA LYS A 16 21.06 -7.19 -3.02
C LYS A 16 21.90 -6.84 -1.80
N ILE A 17 22.34 -5.59 -1.74
CA ILE A 17 22.98 -4.98 -0.57
C ILE A 17 22.18 -3.72 -0.23
N GLU A 18 21.82 -3.57 1.03
CA GLU A 18 21.14 -2.38 1.55
C GLU A 18 21.91 -1.84 2.75
N ILE A 19 22.20 -0.55 2.73
CA ILE A 19 22.83 0.16 3.85
C ILE A 19 21.78 1.11 4.42
N SER A 20 21.36 0.84 5.64
CA SER A 20 20.31 1.59 6.33
C SER A 20 20.84 2.22 7.61
N PRO A 21 20.56 3.49 7.91
CA PRO A 21 21.01 4.12 9.14
C PRO A 21 20.30 3.53 10.35
N TYR A 22 21.03 3.34 11.44
CA TYR A 22 20.45 2.95 12.72
C TYR A 22 19.47 3.99 13.25
N ASN A 23 19.85 5.27 13.11
CA ASN A 23 18.98 6.41 13.40
C ASN A 23 19.07 7.41 12.25
N VAL A 24 17.92 7.93 11.88
CA VAL A 24 17.86 9.00 10.87
C VAL A 24 18.44 10.27 11.49
N ASN A 25 19.62 10.71 11.03
CA ASN A 25 20.16 12.00 11.39
C ASN A 25 19.58 13.08 10.49
N ILE A 26 18.35 13.51 10.78
CA ILE A 26 17.65 14.51 9.98
C ILE A 26 18.39 15.86 9.97
N ARG A 27 19.17 16.15 11.01
CA ARG A 27 19.96 17.38 11.11
C ARG A 27 21.09 17.47 10.08
N ALA A 28 21.51 16.35 9.52
CA ALA A 28 22.45 16.32 8.41
C ALA A 28 21.86 16.84 7.09
N PHE A 29 20.52 16.92 7.00
CA PHE A 29 19.81 17.46 5.83
C PHE A 29 19.46 18.93 6.08
N GLY A 30 20.40 19.83 5.77
CA GLY A 30 20.28 21.26 6.05
C GLY A 30 19.04 21.90 5.44
N SER A 31 18.63 21.49 4.24
CA SER A 31 17.40 21.98 3.59
C SER A 31 16.14 21.66 4.39
N PHE A 32 16.10 20.53 5.11
CA PHE A 32 14.99 20.18 5.97
C PHE A 32 15.12 20.82 7.36
N SER A 33 16.28 20.70 7.99
CA SER A 33 16.50 21.16 9.37
C SER A 33 16.51 22.68 9.53
N HIS A 34 16.93 23.43 8.49
CA HIS A 34 16.96 24.88 8.49
C HIS A 34 15.75 25.52 7.79
N ALA A 35 14.76 24.70 7.37
CA ALA A 35 13.55 25.23 6.79
C ALA A 35 12.78 26.10 7.81
N ALA A 36 12.34 27.30 7.39
CA ALA A 36 11.56 28.20 8.24
C ALA A 36 10.23 27.56 8.67
N HIS A 37 9.63 26.77 7.78
CA HIS A 37 8.41 26.04 8.02
C HIS A 37 8.56 24.60 7.53
N ARG A 38 8.08 23.66 8.33
CA ARG A 38 8.01 22.23 7.98
C ARG A 38 6.58 21.76 8.13
N ILE A 39 6.00 21.20 7.07
CA ILE A 39 4.62 20.74 7.05
C ILE A 39 4.65 19.26 6.69
N LEU A 40 4.06 18.42 7.54
CA LEU A 40 3.82 17.02 7.28
C LEU A 40 2.33 16.80 7.04
N MET A 41 2.02 16.04 6.01
CA MET A 41 0.65 15.63 5.70
C MET A 41 0.62 14.12 5.53
N SER A 42 -0.28 13.47 6.23
CA SER A 42 -0.54 12.04 6.08
C SER A 42 -2.00 11.74 6.38
N ALA A 43 -2.59 10.82 5.65
CA ALA A 43 -3.91 10.30 5.94
C ALA A 43 -3.86 9.22 7.04
N THR A 44 -2.71 8.57 7.21
CA THR A 44 -2.49 7.46 8.14
C THR A 44 -1.25 7.74 8.99
N THR A 45 -1.45 8.13 10.24
CA THR A 45 -0.36 8.29 11.22
C THR A 45 -0.63 7.34 12.36
N GLN A 46 0.19 6.31 12.50
CA GLN A 46 -0.01 5.32 13.56
C GLN A 46 0.97 5.46 14.73
N ASP A 47 2.10 6.14 14.53
CA ASP A 47 3.11 6.34 15.58
C ASP A 47 3.71 7.74 15.49
N ASP A 48 3.34 8.56 16.46
CA ASP A 48 3.84 9.94 16.59
C ASP A 48 5.31 10.01 17.00
N SER A 49 5.88 8.92 17.51
CA SER A 49 7.28 8.87 17.96
C SER A 49 8.25 9.11 16.81
N PHE A 50 7.93 8.66 15.60
CA PHE A 50 8.73 8.90 14.41
C PHE A 50 8.85 10.38 14.07
N PHE A 51 7.78 11.16 14.22
CA PHE A 51 7.82 12.59 13.93
C PHE A 51 8.72 13.34 14.93
N VAL A 52 8.67 12.94 16.20
CA VAL A 52 9.50 13.56 17.24
C VAL A 52 10.94 13.09 17.15
N LYS A 53 11.19 11.77 17.17
CA LYS A 53 12.53 11.19 17.23
C LYS A 53 13.24 11.16 15.89
N GLY A 54 12.52 10.85 14.81
CA GLY A 54 13.08 10.70 13.47
C GLY A 54 13.16 12.02 12.70
N LEU A 55 12.15 12.88 12.81
CA LEU A 55 12.04 14.12 12.03
C LEU A 55 12.26 15.40 12.84
N ASP A 56 12.53 15.29 14.13
CA ASP A 56 12.84 16.43 15.03
C ASP A 56 11.70 17.48 15.06
N PHE A 57 10.44 17.01 15.07
CA PHE A 57 9.27 17.86 15.30
C PHE A 57 9.06 18.04 16.80
N SER A 58 8.55 19.21 17.19
CA SER A 58 8.22 19.43 18.59
C SER A 58 7.07 18.52 19.03
N PRO A 59 7.14 17.91 20.23
CA PRO A 59 6.03 17.11 20.77
C PRO A 59 4.70 17.86 20.81
N GLU A 60 4.75 19.17 21.03
CA GLU A 60 3.56 20.04 21.09
C GLU A 60 2.88 20.13 19.72
N ALA A 61 3.65 20.30 18.64
CA ALA A 61 3.10 20.34 17.28
C ALA A 61 2.47 18.99 16.89
N VAL A 62 3.08 17.89 17.32
CA VAL A 62 2.59 16.52 17.01
C VAL A 62 1.30 16.21 17.79
N LYS A 63 1.19 16.67 19.05
CA LYS A 63 -0.02 16.50 19.86
C LYS A 63 -1.22 17.31 19.37
N ASN A 64 -0.96 18.43 18.68
CA ASN A 64 -1.98 19.35 18.19
C ASN A 64 -2.02 19.39 16.66
N PRO A 65 -2.32 18.27 15.96
CA PRO A 65 -2.37 18.25 14.50
C PRO A 65 -3.55 19.10 14.00
N LEU A 66 -3.33 19.77 12.88
CA LEU A 66 -4.43 20.39 12.14
C LEU A 66 -5.31 19.28 11.56
N ARG A 67 -6.57 19.25 11.98
CA ARG A 67 -7.56 18.29 11.48
C ARG A 67 -8.66 19.03 10.75
N ASN A 68 -9.18 18.42 9.70
CA ASN A 68 -10.42 18.93 9.09
C ASN A 68 -11.57 18.74 10.10
N MET A 69 -12.16 19.85 10.52
CA MET A 69 -13.28 19.84 11.49
C MET A 69 -14.61 19.38 10.86
N SER A 70 -14.70 19.40 9.55
CA SER A 70 -15.86 18.89 8.82
C SER A 70 -15.46 17.56 8.19
N PRO A 71 -15.83 16.42 8.78
CA PRO A 71 -15.56 15.13 8.16
C PRO A 71 -16.35 15.06 6.85
N LYS A 72 -15.66 15.25 5.74
CA LYS A 72 -16.24 15.02 4.44
C LYS A 72 -16.29 13.52 4.20
N TRP A 73 -17.43 13.05 3.77
CA TRP A 73 -17.57 11.70 3.29
C TRP A 73 -16.61 11.47 2.12
N SER A 74 -15.80 10.44 2.18
CA SER A 74 -14.78 10.16 1.16
C SER A 74 -15.27 9.21 0.05
N GLY A 75 -16.58 9.05 -0.09
CA GLY A 75 -17.21 8.11 -1.01
C GLY A 75 -17.44 6.72 -0.41
N GLU A 76 -17.92 5.79 -1.22
CA GLU A 76 -18.38 4.48 -0.77
C GLU A 76 -17.39 3.37 -1.13
N LYS A 77 -17.08 2.50 -0.18
CA LYS A 77 -16.25 1.33 -0.37
C LYS A 77 -17.01 0.09 0.04
N MET A 78 -17.21 -0.82 -0.92
CA MET A 78 -17.81 -2.13 -0.65
C MET A 78 -16.69 -3.16 -0.55
N LEU A 79 -16.39 -3.60 0.67
CA LEU A 79 -15.38 -4.63 0.93
C LEU A 79 -16.02 -6.01 0.79
N ILE A 80 -15.48 -6.84 -0.09
CA ILE A 80 -15.96 -8.19 -0.36
C ILE A 80 -14.82 -9.17 -0.13
N ILE A 81 -15.07 -10.18 0.68
CA ILE A 81 -14.15 -11.31 0.90
C ILE A 81 -14.85 -12.55 0.33
N PRO A 82 -14.59 -12.92 -0.94
CA PRO A 82 -15.36 -13.96 -1.62
C PRO A 82 -15.34 -15.31 -0.89
N SER A 83 -14.19 -15.72 -0.36
CA SER A 83 -14.03 -16.98 0.39
C SER A 83 -14.81 -17.05 1.70
N LEU A 84 -15.41 -15.95 2.17
CA LEU A 84 -16.33 -15.95 3.31
C LEU A 84 -17.80 -16.03 2.90
N VAL A 85 -18.08 -15.77 1.64
CA VAL A 85 -19.44 -15.86 1.07
C VAL A 85 -19.66 -17.29 0.58
N ASP A 86 -18.67 -17.85 -0.11
CA ASP A 86 -18.69 -19.21 -0.65
C ASP A 86 -17.28 -19.79 -0.66
N ASP A 87 -17.10 -20.95 -0.04
CA ASP A 87 -15.80 -21.64 0.05
C ASP A 87 -15.26 -22.07 -1.34
N SER A 88 -16.11 -22.17 -2.35
CA SER A 88 -15.70 -22.46 -3.73
C SER A 88 -15.07 -21.26 -4.42
N CYS A 89 -15.25 -20.05 -3.90
CA CYS A 89 -14.63 -18.83 -4.40
C CYS A 89 -13.17 -18.71 -3.94
N ASP A 90 -12.35 -19.63 -4.43
CA ASP A 90 -10.92 -19.62 -4.16
C ASP A 90 -10.18 -18.52 -4.94
N HIS A 91 -8.89 -18.35 -4.61
CA HIS A 91 -8.04 -17.36 -5.24
C HIS A 91 -7.98 -17.52 -6.77
N ASP A 92 -7.76 -18.74 -7.24
CA ASP A 92 -7.52 -19.03 -8.66
C ASP A 92 -8.78 -18.80 -9.50
N LEU A 93 -9.94 -19.17 -8.96
CA LEU A 93 -11.24 -18.91 -9.57
C LEU A 93 -11.46 -17.40 -9.73
N ILE A 94 -11.28 -16.63 -8.66
CA ILE A 94 -11.50 -15.18 -8.67
C ILE A 94 -10.57 -14.50 -9.69
N VAL A 95 -9.28 -14.79 -9.65
CA VAL A 95 -8.32 -14.22 -10.60
C VAL A 95 -8.69 -14.57 -12.05
N THR A 96 -9.06 -15.84 -12.29
CA THR A 96 -9.44 -16.30 -13.63
C THR A 96 -10.68 -15.59 -14.14
N GLU A 97 -11.73 -15.51 -13.33
CA GLU A 97 -12.99 -14.89 -13.74
C GLU A 97 -12.82 -13.38 -13.97
N PHE A 98 -12.10 -12.68 -13.09
CA PHE A 98 -11.86 -11.24 -13.28
C PHE A 98 -10.98 -10.93 -14.50
N CYS A 99 -9.99 -11.76 -14.80
CA CYS A 99 -9.20 -11.60 -16.03
C CYS A 99 -10.01 -11.87 -17.33
N ARG A 100 -11.10 -12.62 -17.24
CA ARG A 100 -12.02 -12.88 -18.37
C ARG A 100 -13.01 -11.76 -18.60
N ILE A 101 -13.29 -10.94 -17.60
CA ILE A 101 -14.23 -9.83 -17.73
C ILE A 101 -13.66 -8.81 -18.71
N GLN A 102 -14.44 -8.52 -19.75
CA GLN A 102 -14.17 -7.43 -20.68
C GLN A 102 -15.23 -6.37 -20.46
N THR A 103 -14.82 -5.19 -20.06
CA THR A 103 -15.74 -4.06 -19.87
C THR A 103 -15.16 -2.81 -20.52
N SER A 104 -16.06 -1.98 -21.06
CA SER A 104 -15.72 -0.65 -21.56
C SER A 104 -16.27 0.47 -20.65
N LYS A 105 -16.85 0.09 -19.50
CA LYS A 105 -17.54 1.03 -18.62
C LYS A 105 -16.71 1.51 -17.45
N PHE A 106 -15.78 0.68 -16.97
CA PHE A 106 -14.97 1.00 -15.80
C PHE A 106 -13.67 0.20 -15.80
N GLY A 107 -12.65 0.73 -15.11
CA GLY A 107 -11.39 0.08 -14.88
C GLY A 107 -11.43 -0.93 -13.74
N MET A 108 -10.65 -1.99 -13.90
CA MET A 108 -10.39 -3.01 -12.89
C MET A 108 -8.90 -3.08 -12.62
N ILE A 109 -8.53 -3.09 -11.34
CA ILE A 109 -7.13 -3.07 -10.92
C ILE A 109 -6.90 -4.16 -9.88
N ALA A 110 -5.75 -4.82 -9.98
CA ALA A 110 -5.27 -5.73 -8.95
C ALA A 110 -3.96 -5.19 -8.34
N LEU A 111 -3.94 -5.06 -7.03
CA LEU A 111 -2.73 -4.81 -6.25
C LEU A 111 -2.19 -6.15 -5.77
N VAL A 112 -1.02 -6.52 -6.25
CA VAL A 112 -0.35 -7.78 -5.90
C VAL A 112 0.97 -7.51 -5.18
N PRO A 113 1.38 -8.35 -4.21
CA PRO A 113 2.56 -8.06 -3.42
C PRO A 113 3.88 -8.38 -4.14
N SER A 114 3.86 -9.19 -5.20
CA SER A 114 5.11 -9.66 -5.83
C SER A 114 4.99 -9.94 -7.31
N THR A 115 6.15 -9.90 -7.99
CA THR A 115 6.27 -10.33 -9.39
C THR A 115 5.85 -11.81 -9.59
N LYS A 116 6.01 -12.65 -8.56
CA LYS A 116 5.55 -14.03 -8.61
C LYS A 116 4.02 -14.10 -8.74
N ASN A 117 3.30 -13.30 -7.96
CA ASN A 117 1.85 -13.21 -8.04
C ASN A 117 1.36 -12.63 -9.37
N CYS A 118 2.12 -11.72 -9.99
CA CYS A 118 1.79 -11.17 -11.31
C CYS A 118 1.72 -12.24 -12.41
N LYS A 119 2.49 -13.33 -12.31
CA LYS A 119 2.58 -14.35 -13.38
C LYS A 119 1.24 -14.99 -13.71
N GLN A 120 0.39 -15.23 -12.71
CA GLN A 120 -0.94 -15.78 -12.94
C GLN A 120 -1.79 -14.84 -13.78
N TYR A 121 -1.85 -13.57 -13.40
CA TYR A 121 -2.56 -12.53 -14.14
C TYR A 121 -2.00 -12.36 -15.55
N GLN A 122 -0.67 -12.39 -15.71
CA GLN A 122 -0.02 -12.28 -17.02
C GLN A 122 -0.42 -13.42 -17.95
N ASN A 123 -0.46 -14.66 -17.46
CA ASN A 123 -0.88 -15.83 -18.23
C ASN A 123 -2.34 -15.75 -18.69
N LEU A 124 -3.17 -14.98 -17.99
CA LEU A 124 -4.57 -14.74 -18.30
C LEU A 124 -4.78 -13.46 -19.13
N GLY A 125 -3.70 -12.81 -19.59
CA GLY A 125 -3.74 -11.68 -20.50
C GLY A 125 -3.95 -10.31 -19.84
N ALA A 126 -3.78 -10.19 -18.52
CA ALA A 126 -3.80 -8.92 -17.82
C ALA A 126 -2.59 -8.03 -18.20
N ILE A 127 -2.74 -6.73 -18.01
CA ILE A 127 -1.65 -5.75 -18.18
C ILE A 127 -0.85 -5.69 -16.89
N ILE A 128 0.43 -6.08 -16.94
CA ILE A 128 1.31 -6.00 -15.78
C ILE A 128 2.12 -4.72 -15.86
N THR A 129 1.99 -3.86 -14.88
CA THR A 129 2.74 -2.59 -14.82
C THR A 129 4.16 -2.80 -14.32
N THR A 130 5.09 -2.03 -14.88
CA THR A 130 6.46 -1.83 -14.39
C THR A 130 6.59 -0.45 -13.73
N ALA A 131 7.75 -0.14 -13.18
CA ALA A 131 8.02 1.20 -12.64
C ALA A 131 7.94 2.29 -13.70
N GLU A 132 8.27 1.95 -14.94
CA GLU A 132 8.28 2.85 -16.10
C GLU A 132 6.88 2.99 -16.72
N SER A 133 6.12 1.90 -16.85
CA SER A 133 4.83 1.89 -17.55
C SER A 133 3.63 2.26 -16.67
N ILE A 134 3.76 2.25 -15.36
CA ILE A 134 2.62 2.44 -14.45
C ILE A 134 1.86 3.73 -14.70
N PHE A 135 2.56 4.85 -14.92
CA PHE A 135 1.89 6.14 -15.13
C PHE A 135 1.15 6.19 -16.46
N GLU A 136 1.69 5.55 -17.51
CA GLU A 136 1.04 5.44 -18.80
C GLU A 136 -0.25 4.64 -18.69
N GLU A 137 -0.22 3.47 -18.02
CA GLU A 137 -1.41 2.64 -17.82
C GLU A 137 -2.47 3.31 -16.95
N LEU A 138 -2.06 4.09 -15.95
CA LEU A 138 -2.99 4.89 -15.15
C LEU A 138 -3.64 6.01 -15.98
N ASP A 139 -2.88 6.64 -16.88
CA ASP A 139 -3.41 7.65 -17.78
C ASP A 139 -4.35 7.05 -18.83
N ASN A 140 -4.10 5.83 -19.29
CA ASN A 140 -4.99 5.07 -20.18
C ASN A 140 -6.31 4.78 -19.47
N LEU A 141 -6.28 4.32 -18.21
CA LEU A 141 -7.50 4.13 -17.40
C LEU A 141 -8.28 5.45 -17.23
N LYS A 142 -7.61 6.57 -16.98
CA LYS A 142 -8.28 7.89 -16.88
C LYS A 142 -8.88 8.37 -18.19
N LYS A 143 -8.38 7.90 -19.33
CA LYS A 143 -8.94 8.16 -20.66
C LYS A 143 -10.08 7.22 -21.03
N GLY A 144 -10.39 6.22 -20.22
CA GLY A 144 -11.47 5.26 -20.45
C GLY A 144 -11.05 3.99 -21.19
N GLU A 145 -9.78 3.64 -21.18
CA GLU A 145 -9.28 2.40 -21.77
C GLU A 145 -9.36 1.25 -20.77
N PHE A 146 -10.51 0.58 -20.71
CA PHE A 146 -10.86 -0.40 -19.66
C PHE A 146 -10.84 -1.87 -20.12
N SER A 147 -10.28 -2.16 -21.28
CA SER A 147 -10.40 -3.48 -21.92
C SER A 147 -9.80 -4.66 -21.14
N LYS A 148 -8.89 -4.40 -20.22
CA LYS A 148 -8.19 -5.43 -19.43
C LYS A 148 -7.97 -4.97 -18.00
N ILE A 149 -7.83 -5.96 -17.10
CA ILE A 149 -7.40 -5.69 -15.74
C ILE A 149 -5.93 -5.21 -15.73
N VAL A 150 -5.65 -4.17 -14.98
CA VAL A 150 -4.30 -3.62 -14.78
C VAL A 150 -3.78 -4.13 -13.44
N VAL A 151 -2.62 -4.75 -13.46
CA VAL A 151 -1.99 -5.34 -12.27
C VAL A 151 -0.80 -4.50 -11.85
N ILE A 152 -0.81 -4.07 -10.60
CA ILE A 152 0.20 -3.21 -10.00
C ILE A 152 0.96 -4.01 -8.94
N ASN A 153 2.27 -4.13 -9.13
CA ASN A 153 3.14 -4.91 -8.26
C ASN A 153 3.66 -4.08 -7.10
N ASN A 154 3.33 -4.50 -5.88
CA ASN A 154 3.83 -3.99 -4.58
C ASN A 154 3.87 -2.46 -4.43
N ARG A 155 2.93 -1.77 -5.06
CA ARG A 155 2.82 -0.32 -4.98
C ARG A 155 1.45 0.09 -4.48
N TYR A 156 1.36 0.22 -3.16
CA TYR A 156 0.14 0.57 -2.44
C TYR A 156 0.00 2.08 -2.21
N ASP A 157 0.99 2.87 -2.60
CA ASP A 157 1.05 4.32 -2.42
C ASP A 157 1.31 5.07 -3.75
N GLY A 158 1.10 6.37 -3.75
CA GLY A 158 1.40 7.24 -4.90
C GLY A 158 0.56 7.02 -6.15
N ILE A 159 -0.57 6.30 -6.07
CA ILE A 159 -1.49 6.02 -7.16
C ILE A 159 -2.80 6.73 -6.90
N ASP A 160 -3.37 7.35 -7.91
CA ASP A 160 -4.66 8.02 -7.86
C ASP A 160 -5.57 7.52 -8.99
N LEU A 161 -6.70 6.93 -8.60
CA LEU A 161 -7.60 6.18 -9.48
C LEU A 161 -9.05 6.63 -9.26
N PRO A 162 -9.41 7.85 -9.66
CA PRO A 162 -10.73 8.38 -9.43
C PRO A 162 -11.78 7.77 -10.35
N ASP A 163 -13.00 7.73 -9.87
CA ASP A 163 -14.22 7.43 -10.63
C ASP A 163 -14.14 6.13 -11.44
N GLU A 164 -14.51 6.16 -12.71
CA GLU A 164 -14.51 5.00 -13.60
C GLU A 164 -13.14 4.36 -13.82
N SER A 165 -12.05 5.04 -13.47
CA SER A 165 -10.71 4.47 -13.58
C SER A 165 -10.50 3.23 -12.70
N CYS A 166 -11.26 3.12 -11.59
CA CYS A 166 -11.20 1.95 -10.71
C CYS A 166 -12.53 1.71 -9.97
N ARG A 167 -13.46 1.00 -10.59
CA ARG A 167 -14.69 0.56 -9.91
C ARG A 167 -14.55 -0.79 -9.24
N VAL A 168 -13.54 -1.56 -9.61
CA VAL A 168 -13.19 -2.84 -8.99
C VAL A 168 -11.70 -2.86 -8.66
N LEU A 169 -11.40 -3.02 -7.39
CA LEU A 169 -10.06 -3.16 -6.88
C LEU A 169 -9.89 -4.54 -6.24
N ILE A 170 -8.90 -5.29 -6.68
CA ILE A 170 -8.52 -6.56 -6.05
C ILE A 170 -7.29 -6.32 -5.19
N LEU A 171 -7.42 -6.60 -3.89
CA LEU A 171 -6.28 -6.73 -2.99
C LEU A 171 -5.91 -8.22 -2.93
N ASP A 172 -4.85 -8.58 -3.63
CA ASP A 172 -4.41 -9.95 -3.76
C ASP A 172 -3.23 -10.22 -2.84
N SER A 173 -3.46 -11.05 -1.85
CA SER A 173 -2.46 -11.54 -0.91
C SER A 173 -1.91 -10.49 0.07
N LEU A 174 -1.27 -10.94 1.12
CA LEU A 174 -0.72 -10.07 2.16
C LEU A 174 0.44 -9.23 1.59
N PRO A 175 0.42 -7.90 1.74
CA PRO A 175 1.56 -7.07 1.35
C PRO A 175 2.80 -7.45 2.14
N TYR A 176 3.96 -7.41 1.48
CA TYR A 176 5.24 -7.62 2.14
C TYR A 176 6.18 -6.42 1.96
N PHE A 177 7.28 -6.44 2.67
CA PHE A 177 8.27 -5.39 2.62
C PHE A 177 9.35 -5.68 1.58
N ASP A 178 9.73 -4.66 0.80
CA ASP A 178 10.76 -4.77 -0.25
C ASP A 178 12.17 -4.58 0.27
N SER A 179 12.32 -3.74 1.31
CA SER A 179 13.64 -3.44 1.86
C SER A 179 14.19 -4.65 2.61
N LEU A 180 15.51 -4.82 2.58
CA LEU A 180 16.17 -5.88 3.34
C LEU A 180 16.12 -5.61 4.84
N ALA A 181 16.13 -4.34 5.22
CA ALA A 181 16.00 -3.92 6.62
C ALA A 181 14.64 -4.31 7.19
N ASP A 182 13.54 -3.95 6.50
CA ASP A 182 12.19 -4.29 6.93
C ASP A 182 11.95 -5.81 6.97
N ARG A 183 12.48 -6.54 5.97
CA ARG A 183 12.40 -8.01 5.94
C ARG A 183 13.16 -8.66 7.08
N TYR A 184 14.30 -8.09 7.45
CA TYR A 184 15.06 -8.55 8.61
C TYR A 184 14.27 -8.32 9.90
N GLU A 185 13.67 -7.13 10.07
CA GLU A 185 12.81 -6.83 11.22
C GLU A 185 11.61 -7.78 11.30
N GLU A 186 10.94 -8.06 10.18
CA GLU A 186 9.83 -8.99 10.10
C GLU A 186 10.24 -10.42 10.54
N GLN A 187 11.41 -10.89 10.11
CA GLN A 187 11.92 -12.20 10.46
C GLN A 187 12.46 -12.28 11.90
N ALA A 188 13.09 -11.22 12.37
CA ALA A 188 13.66 -11.16 13.72
C ALA A 188 12.60 -11.01 14.80
N CYS A 189 11.51 -10.31 14.49
CA CYS A 189 10.41 -10.02 15.40
C CYS A 189 9.05 -10.35 14.78
N PRO A 190 8.79 -11.62 14.41
CA PRO A 190 7.51 -12.02 13.83
C PRO A 190 6.40 -11.72 14.85
N ASN A 191 5.27 -11.21 14.40
CA ASN A 191 4.14 -10.77 15.21
C ASN A 191 4.38 -9.51 16.07
N SER A 192 5.46 -8.78 15.82
CA SER A 192 5.66 -7.47 16.42
C SER A 192 4.48 -6.55 16.11
N GLU A 193 4.00 -5.81 17.11
CA GLU A 193 2.91 -4.85 16.92
C GLU A 193 3.26 -3.79 15.88
N LEU A 194 4.53 -3.39 15.81
CA LEU A 194 5.04 -2.43 14.83
C LEU A 194 4.92 -2.98 13.41
N ILE A 195 5.32 -4.22 13.18
CA ILE A 195 5.23 -4.87 11.87
C ILE A 195 3.76 -5.01 11.46
N ASN A 196 2.92 -5.48 12.36
CA ASN A 196 1.47 -5.63 12.09
C ASN A 196 0.81 -4.27 11.74
N LYS A 197 1.17 -3.20 12.44
CA LYS A 197 0.71 -1.84 12.12
C LYS A 197 1.15 -1.40 10.73
N ARG A 198 2.40 -1.64 10.35
CA ARG A 198 2.92 -1.30 9.01
C ARG A 198 2.20 -2.08 7.91
N ILE A 199 1.91 -3.38 8.12
CA ILE A 199 1.14 -4.21 7.19
C ILE A 199 -0.28 -3.67 7.05
N ALA A 200 -0.97 -3.42 8.17
CA ALA A 200 -2.31 -2.86 8.17
C ALA A 200 -2.36 -1.51 7.43
N GLN A 201 -1.39 -0.64 7.68
CA GLN A 201 -1.28 0.65 6.98
C GLN A 201 -1.13 0.48 5.46
N LYS A 202 -0.34 -0.49 4.99
CA LYS A 202 -0.25 -0.79 3.55
C LYS A 202 -1.60 -1.26 2.98
N ILE A 203 -2.32 -2.11 3.71
CA ILE A 203 -3.65 -2.58 3.31
C ILE A 203 -4.63 -1.40 3.24
N GLU A 204 -4.67 -0.54 4.27
CA GLU A 204 -5.52 0.67 4.27
C GLU A 204 -5.19 1.62 3.12
N GLN A 205 -3.90 1.81 2.84
CA GLN A 205 -3.46 2.60 1.70
C GLN A 205 -3.96 2.00 0.39
N GLY A 206 -3.89 0.68 0.23
CA GLY A 206 -4.46 -0.04 -0.91
C GLY A 206 -5.97 0.18 -1.04
N ILE A 207 -6.72 -0.05 0.04
CA ILE A 207 -8.17 0.18 0.11
C ILE A 207 -8.54 1.63 -0.24
N GLY A 208 -7.70 2.58 0.14
CA GLY A 208 -7.92 4.00 -0.12
C GLY A 208 -7.71 4.42 -1.58
N ARG A 209 -7.24 3.55 -2.48
CA ARG A 209 -6.89 3.95 -3.86
C ARG A 209 -8.09 4.07 -4.78
N GLY A 210 -9.11 3.24 -4.58
CA GLY A 210 -10.28 3.18 -5.45
C GLY A 210 -11.33 4.26 -5.22
N VAL A 211 -11.17 5.14 -4.20
CA VAL A 211 -12.18 6.14 -3.86
C VAL A 211 -11.52 7.47 -3.49
N ARG A 212 -11.92 8.55 -4.16
CA ARG A 212 -11.30 9.88 -4.01
C ARG A 212 -12.27 11.04 -3.74
N GLY A 213 -13.51 10.91 -4.10
CA GLY A 213 -14.51 11.96 -3.99
C GLY A 213 -15.74 11.54 -3.18
N GLU A 214 -16.56 12.49 -2.78
CA GLU A 214 -17.79 12.25 -2.02
C GLU A 214 -18.80 11.37 -2.77
N LYS A 215 -18.78 11.41 -4.09
CA LYS A 215 -19.70 10.65 -4.97
C LYS A 215 -19.02 9.41 -5.59
N ASP A 216 -17.76 9.18 -5.24
CA ASP A 216 -16.98 8.09 -5.77
C ASP A 216 -17.31 6.78 -5.04
N TYR A 217 -17.18 5.65 -5.72
CA TYR A 217 -17.40 4.32 -5.13
C TYR A 217 -16.50 3.28 -5.77
N CYS A 218 -16.17 2.24 -5.00
CA CYS A 218 -15.35 1.12 -5.47
C CYS A 218 -15.74 -0.17 -4.75
N ALA A 219 -15.88 -1.26 -5.51
CA ALA A 219 -15.95 -2.60 -4.97
C ALA A 219 -14.52 -3.13 -4.77
N ILE A 220 -14.20 -3.53 -3.54
CA ILE A 220 -12.86 -3.98 -3.17
C ILE A 220 -12.93 -5.46 -2.80
N LEU A 221 -12.31 -6.30 -3.64
CA LEU A 221 -12.20 -7.72 -3.37
C LEU A 221 -10.90 -8.01 -2.61
N VAL A 222 -11.03 -8.70 -1.49
CA VAL A 222 -9.89 -9.15 -0.69
C VAL A 222 -9.73 -10.64 -0.90
N ILE A 223 -8.61 -11.05 -1.51
CA ILE A 223 -8.31 -12.43 -1.83
C ILE A 223 -6.94 -12.86 -1.29
N GLY A 224 -6.75 -14.17 -1.13
CA GLY A 224 -5.55 -14.73 -0.52
C GLY A 224 -5.72 -15.02 0.97
N SER A 225 -5.51 -16.29 1.33
CA SER A 225 -5.79 -16.83 2.68
C SER A 225 -5.05 -16.10 3.79
N GLU A 226 -3.80 -15.67 3.55
CA GLU A 226 -3.01 -14.96 4.55
C GLU A 226 -3.52 -13.55 4.79
N LEU A 227 -3.92 -12.82 3.74
CA LEU A 227 -4.52 -11.49 3.86
C LEU A 227 -5.85 -11.56 4.61
N VAL A 228 -6.72 -12.49 4.22
CA VAL A 228 -8.02 -12.69 4.89
C VAL A 228 -7.82 -13.05 6.36
N ARG A 229 -6.88 -13.95 6.67
CA ARG A 229 -6.55 -14.32 8.05
C ARG A 229 -6.02 -13.13 8.84
N PHE A 230 -5.14 -12.33 8.25
CA PHE A 230 -4.59 -11.12 8.89
C PHE A 230 -5.69 -10.12 9.23
N MET A 231 -6.59 -9.81 8.31
CA MET A 231 -7.68 -8.86 8.54
C MET A 231 -8.72 -9.32 9.57
N ARG A 232 -8.91 -10.65 9.70
CA ARG A 232 -9.90 -11.25 10.64
C ARG A 232 -9.33 -11.59 12.00
N SER A 233 -8.02 -11.69 12.13
CA SER A 233 -7.40 -12.07 13.40
C SER A 233 -7.66 -11.04 14.49
N ILE A 234 -8.05 -11.48 15.67
CA ILE A 234 -8.23 -10.62 16.86
C ILE A 234 -6.95 -9.85 17.19
N ALA A 235 -5.80 -10.42 16.90
CA ALA A 235 -4.51 -9.78 17.17
C ALA A 235 -4.21 -8.61 16.22
N THR A 236 -4.78 -8.59 15.03
CA THR A 236 -4.44 -7.63 13.96
C THR A 236 -5.61 -6.77 13.50
N ASN A 237 -6.87 -7.23 13.66
CA ASN A 237 -8.06 -6.44 13.27
C ASN A 237 -8.19 -5.10 14.01
N LYS A 238 -7.56 -4.97 15.18
CA LYS A 238 -7.52 -3.72 15.96
C LYS A 238 -6.72 -2.58 15.27
N PHE A 239 -6.04 -2.87 14.17
CA PHE A 239 -5.24 -1.90 13.42
C PHE A 239 -5.99 -1.29 12.23
N PHE A 240 -7.23 -1.73 11.99
CA PHE A 240 -8.12 -1.23 10.94
C PHE A 240 -9.23 -0.32 11.45
#